data_521f1d2484d1fd6f7bf04022a7643d40
#
_entry.id   521f1d2484d1fd6f7bf04022a7643d40
#
_cell.length_a   1.000
_cell.length_b   1.000
_cell.length_c   1.000
_cell.angle_alpha   90.00
_cell.angle_beta   90.00
_cell.angle_gamma   90.00
#
_symmetry.space_group_name_H-M   'P 1'
#
loop_
_entity.id
_entity.type
_entity.pdbx_description
1 polymer ?
#
loop_
_entity_poly.entity_id
_entity_poly.type
_entity_poly.pdbx_seq_one_letter_code
_entity_poly.pdbx_strand_id
1 'polypeptide(L)'
;SQGQMKKLKEVIKEISSILGLSIPNIDETRSRRSYNRYILEYQSVLSDSDDAVQPAVLMETSFAEVSFPTVVMPVRSYIGDMMMEEAPKELKNFGLEPFEMKVQGLDRTLVDKVFAICDYYMQDRVKKHSRHIYDIYKLIDLVPQTKEFKALVEEVRNVRAMTNICPSAQ
;
A
#
# COMPACT_ATOMS: atom_id res chain seq x y z
N SER A 1 -8.53 -14.01 7.98
CA SER A 1 -9.86 -14.58 8.25
C SER A 1 -10.89 -13.48 8.53
N GLN A 2 -12.17 -13.81 8.48
CA GLN A 2 -13.26 -12.85 8.71
C GLN A 2 -13.15 -12.14 10.06
N GLY A 3 -12.70 -12.84 11.09
CA GLY A 3 -12.51 -12.26 12.43
C GLY A 3 -11.41 -11.19 12.46
N GLN A 4 -10.33 -11.38 11.71
CA GLN A 4 -9.25 -10.40 11.60
C GLN A 4 -9.69 -9.14 10.86
N MET A 5 -10.44 -9.29 9.76
CA MET A 5 -10.99 -8.13 9.04
C MET A 5 -12.00 -7.35 9.88
N LYS A 6 -12.75 -8.03 10.75
CA LYS A 6 -13.65 -7.36 11.70
C LYS A 6 -12.86 -6.54 12.73
N LYS A 7 -11.83 -7.14 13.34
CA LYS A 7 -10.95 -6.42 14.29
C LYS A 7 -10.28 -5.22 13.62
N LEU A 8 -9.76 -5.39 12.41
CA LEU A 8 -9.13 -4.32 11.66
C LEU A 8 -10.10 -3.17 11.38
N LYS A 9 -11.35 -3.47 11.01
CA LYS A 9 -12.39 -2.44 10.82
C LYS A 9 -12.66 -1.65 12.12
N GLU A 10 -12.73 -2.29 13.27
CA GLU A 10 -12.93 -1.60 14.56
C GLU A 10 -11.72 -0.73 14.91
N VAL A 11 -10.50 -1.20 14.71
CA VAL A 11 -9.27 -0.41 14.92
C VAL A 11 -9.24 0.83 14.01
N ILE A 12 -9.61 0.67 12.73
CA ILE A 12 -9.67 1.81 11.79
C ILE A 12 -10.68 2.85 12.24
N LYS A 13 -11.85 2.43 12.70
CA LYS A 13 -12.87 3.34 13.26
C LYS A 13 -12.35 4.11 14.48
N GLU A 14 -11.70 3.40 15.39
CA GLU A 14 -11.14 3.99 16.59
C GLU A 14 -10.08 5.05 16.28
N ILE A 15 -9.10 4.69 15.43
CA ILE A 15 -8.05 5.60 14.97
C ILE A 15 -8.65 6.81 14.25
N SER A 16 -9.60 6.59 13.35
CA SER A 16 -10.26 7.68 12.63
C SER A 16 -10.98 8.63 13.58
N SER A 17 -11.66 8.10 14.60
CA SER A 17 -12.31 8.91 15.62
C SER A 17 -11.31 9.74 16.44
N ILE A 18 -10.17 9.15 16.83
CA ILE A 18 -9.11 9.87 17.57
C ILE A 18 -8.52 11.00 16.72
N LEU A 19 -8.36 10.77 15.41
CA LEU A 19 -7.79 11.75 14.48
C LEU A 19 -8.82 12.75 13.93
N GLY A 20 -10.10 12.65 14.33
CA GLY A 20 -11.17 13.51 13.82
C GLY A 20 -11.51 13.28 12.34
N LEU A 21 -11.25 12.08 11.82
CA LEU A 21 -11.55 11.71 10.43
C LEU A 21 -12.94 11.07 10.33
N SER A 22 -13.66 11.38 9.24
CA SER A 22 -14.90 10.67 8.91
C SER A 22 -14.64 9.50 7.96
N ILE A 23 -15.51 8.50 7.99
CA ILE A 23 -15.46 7.35 7.05
C ILE A 23 -16.82 7.22 6.37
N PRO A 24 -17.10 8.02 5.31
CA PRO A 24 -18.43 8.06 4.68
C PRO A 24 -18.84 6.69 4.09
N ASN A 25 -17.88 5.88 3.65
CA ASN A 25 -18.16 4.58 3.07
C ASN A 25 -18.06 3.39 4.06
N ILE A 26 -18.17 3.65 5.38
CA ILE A 26 -18.01 2.59 6.40
C ILE A 26 -18.99 1.42 6.22
N ASP A 27 -20.20 1.70 5.73
CA ASP A 27 -21.23 0.69 5.52
C ASP A 27 -21.00 -0.16 4.27
N GLU A 28 -20.12 0.24 3.37
CA GLU A 28 -19.73 -0.54 2.22
C GLU A 28 -18.65 -1.58 2.55
N THR A 29 -17.94 -1.38 3.65
CA THR A 29 -16.87 -2.29 4.09
C THR A 29 -17.44 -3.54 4.75
N ARG A 30 -16.94 -4.72 4.38
CA ARG A 30 -17.45 -6.01 4.84
C ARG A 30 -16.35 -6.90 5.38
N SER A 31 -16.48 -7.39 6.60
CA SER A 31 -15.52 -8.30 7.24
C SER A 31 -15.37 -9.65 6.52
N ARG A 32 -16.36 -10.05 5.73
CA ARG A 32 -16.33 -11.27 4.91
C ARG A 32 -15.53 -11.13 3.61
N ARG A 33 -15.17 -9.91 3.21
CA ARG A 33 -14.34 -9.65 2.03
C ARG A 33 -12.87 -9.76 2.40
N SER A 34 -12.07 -10.26 1.50
CA SER A 34 -10.60 -10.27 1.63
C SER A 34 -9.96 -8.91 1.38
N TYR A 35 -10.71 -7.98 0.81
CA TYR A 35 -10.28 -6.62 0.50
C TYR A 35 -11.36 -5.61 0.90
N ASN A 36 -10.96 -4.51 1.53
CA ASN A 36 -11.80 -3.35 1.78
C ASN A 36 -11.00 -2.07 1.49
N ARG A 37 -11.73 -1.05 1.05
CA ARG A 37 -11.23 0.31 0.86
C ARG A 37 -12.00 1.22 1.81
N TYR A 38 -11.26 2.02 2.58
CA TYR A 38 -11.79 3.04 3.48
C TYR A 38 -11.42 4.41 2.94
N ILE A 39 -12.38 5.32 2.87
CA ILE A 39 -12.18 6.72 2.54
C ILE A 39 -12.15 7.46 3.88
N LEU A 40 -11.00 8.01 4.26
CA LEU A 40 -10.79 8.73 5.52
C LEU A 40 -10.77 10.21 5.19
N GLU A 41 -11.90 10.89 5.36
CA GLU A 41 -12.04 12.30 5.05
C GLU A 41 -11.60 13.18 6.21
N TYR A 42 -10.92 14.27 5.88
CA TYR A 42 -10.51 15.32 6.80
C TYR A 42 -11.00 16.68 6.32
N GLN A 43 -11.13 17.63 7.25
CA GLN A 43 -11.48 19.00 6.89
C GLN A 43 -10.27 19.70 6.27
N SER A 44 -10.37 20.11 4.99
CA SER A 44 -9.33 20.91 4.36
C SER A 44 -9.20 22.27 5.03
N VAL A 45 -7.97 22.70 5.26
CA VAL A 45 -7.64 24.05 5.74
C VAL A 45 -7.42 25.03 4.56
N LEU A 46 -7.40 24.52 3.32
CA LEU A 46 -7.24 25.33 2.12
C LEU A 46 -8.61 25.75 1.60
N SER A 47 -8.79 27.04 1.36
CA SER A 47 -10.04 27.62 0.85
C SER A 47 -10.31 27.32 -0.62
N ASP A 48 -9.24 27.15 -1.41
CA ASP A 48 -9.29 26.84 -2.83
C ASP A 48 -8.67 25.43 -3.05
N SER A 49 -9.45 24.40 -2.77
CA SER A 49 -9.05 23.04 -3.15
C SER A 49 -9.20 22.91 -4.67
N ASP A 50 -8.09 22.69 -5.36
CA ASP A 50 -8.13 22.16 -6.72
C ASP A 50 -8.97 20.87 -6.69
N ASP A 51 -10.00 20.77 -7.52
CA ASP A 51 -10.88 19.59 -7.62
C ASP A 51 -10.10 18.29 -7.88
N ALA A 52 -8.83 18.40 -8.26
CA ALA A 52 -7.92 17.27 -8.44
C ALA A 52 -7.44 16.66 -7.09
N VAL A 53 -7.50 17.39 -5.98
CA VAL A 53 -7.03 16.94 -4.67
C VAL A 53 -8.23 16.78 -3.73
N GLN A 54 -8.65 15.54 -3.52
CA GLN A 54 -9.70 15.24 -2.55
C GLN A 54 -9.12 15.31 -1.12
N PRO A 55 -9.82 15.95 -0.16
CA PRO A 55 -9.40 16.01 1.25
C PRO A 55 -9.66 14.67 1.95
N ALA A 56 -9.07 13.61 1.44
CA ALA A 56 -9.27 12.26 1.95
C ALA A 56 -8.01 11.41 1.78
N VAL A 57 -7.77 10.56 2.76
CA VAL A 57 -6.78 9.48 2.68
C VAL A 57 -7.49 8.18 2.30
N LEU A 58 -7.00 7.51 1.28
CA LEU A 58 -7.50 6.20 0.87
C LEU A 58 -6.70 5.11 1.57
N MET A 59 -7.35 4.37 2.47
CA MET A 59 -6.76 3.21 3.12
C MET A 59 -7.32 1.93 2.52
N GLU A 60 -6.46 1.14 1.93
CA GLU A 60 -6.80 -0.17 1.38
C GLU A 60 -6.28 -1.26 2.30
N THR A 61 -7.14 -2.22 2.63
CA THR A 61 -6.79 -3.36 3.45
C THR A 61 -7.06 -4.64 2.68
N SER A 62 -6.09 -5.52 2.63
CA SER A 62 -6.27 -6.84 2.05
C SER A 62 -5.78 -7.92 3.00
N PHE A 63 -6.41 -9.08 2.94
CA PHE A 63 -5.93 -10.28 3.57
C PHE A 63 -5.25 -11.13 2.48
N ALA A 64 -3.99 -10.85 2.24
CA ALA A 64 -3.16 -11.66 1.36
C ALA A 64 -2.65 -12.88 2.14
N GLU A 65 -2.70 -14.05 1.54
CA GLU A 65 -2.18 -15.27 2.16
C GLU A 65 -0.66 -15.23 2.33
N VAL A 66 0.03 -14.44 1.48
CA VAL A 66 1.49 -14.29 1.51
C VAL A 66 1.86 -12.81 1.38
N SER A 67 2.37 -12.24 2.46
CA SER A 67 2.88 -10.85 2.49
C SER A 67 4.39 -10.78 2.68
N PHE A 68 5.09 -11.89 2.54
CA PHE A 68 6.52 -12.02 2.84
C PHE A 68 7.39 -12.06 1.58
N PRO A 69 8.67 -11.66 1.67
CA PRO A 69 9.33 -11.18 2.87
C PRO A 69 8.92 -9.76 3.26
N THR A 70 8.97 -9.48 4.56
CA THR A 70 8.83 -8.13 5.12
C THR A 70 10.13 -7.69 5.80
N VAL A 71 10.40 -6.40 5.76
CA VAL A 71 11.53 -5.77 6.44
C VAL A 71 11.04 -4.67 7.37
N VAL A 72 11.78 -4.41 8.44
CA VAL A 72 11.53 -3.23 9.29
C VAL A 72 12.29 -2.07 8.70
N MET A 73 11.58 -0.99 8.38
CA MET A 73 12.18 0.22 7.81
C MET A 73 11.63 1.46 8.50
N PRO A 74 12.45 2.53 8.62
CA PRO A 74 11.94 3.83 9.02
C PRO A 74 11.01 4.39 7.94
N VAL A 75 9.80 4.72 8.34
CA VAL A 75 8.81 5.38 7.49
C VAL A 75 8.70 6.84 7.90
N ARG A 76 8.63 7.73 6.95
CA ARG A 76 8.55 9.18 7.17
C ARG A 76 7.72 9.84 6.05
N SER A 77 7.18 11.00 6.35
CA SER A 77 6.45 11.80 5.35
C SER A 77 7.40 12.67 4.54
N TYR A 78 6.99 13.10 3.34
CA TYR A 78 7.74 14.09 2.56
C TYR A 78 7.93 15.41 3.31
N ILE A 79 6.95 15.82 4.13
CA ILE A 79 7.08 16.99 5.01
C ILE A 79 8.15 16.73 6.06
N GLY A 80 8.20 15.52 6.65
CA GLY A 80 9.25 15.11 7.58
C GLY A 80 10.64 15.18 6.94
N ASP A 81 10.79 14.73 5.69
CA ASP A 81 12.05 14.81 4.95
C ASP A 81 12.52 16.27 4.77
N MET A 82 11.62 17.14 4.33
CA MET A 82 11.90 18.57 4.17
C MET A 82 12.28 19.21 5.52
N MET A 83 11.52 18.93 6.59
CA MET A 83 11.76 19.51 7.90
C MET A 83 13.05 18.99 8.55
N MET A 84 13.51 17.80 8.25
CA MET A 84 14.80 17.30 8.72
C MET A 84 15.96 18.19 8.24
N GLU A 85 15.85 18.73 7.04
CA GLU A 85 16.88 19.59 6.44
C GLU A 85 16.70 21.05 6.83
N GLU A 86 15.48 21.57 6.78
CA GLU A 86 15.20 23.00 6.90
C GLU A 86 14.81 23.45 8.32
N ALA A 87 14.13 22.58 9.09
CA ALA A 87 13.59 22.94 10.40
C ALA A 87 13.61 21.77 11.41
N PRO A 88 14.78 21.21 11.77
CA PRO A 88 14.88 20.00 12.58
C PRO A 88 14.29 20.13 13.99
N LYS A 89 14.22 21.33 14.54
CA LYS A 89 13.58 21.58 15.85
C LYS A 89 12.05 21.43 15.75
N GLU A 90 11.47 21.93 14.68
CA GLU A 90 10.04 21.87 14.44
C GLU A 90 9.58 20.45 14.11
N LEU A 91 10.41 19.66 13.43
CA LEU A 91 10.16 18.25 13.16
C LEU A 91 9.74 17.50 14.43
N LYS A 92 10.49 17.69 15.52
CA LYS A 92 10.21 17.06 16.81
C LYS A 92 8.95 17.62 17.47
N ASN A 93 8.76 18.93 17.39
CA ASN A 93 7.60 19.59 17.98
C ASN A 93 6.27 19.10 17.34
N PHE A 94 6.30 18.79 16.05
CA PHE A 94 5.14 18.26 15.31
C PHE A 94 5.05 16.74 15.31
N GLY A 95 5.98 16.02 15.93
CA GLY A 95 5.97 14.55 15.97
C GLY A 95 6.11 13.91 14.59
N LEU A 96 6.83 14.54 13.67
CA LEU A 96 7.05 14.08 12.29
C LEU A 96 8.34 13.27 12.13
N GLU A 97 8.94 12.85 13.25
CA GLU A 97 10.12 11.99 13.26
C GLU A 97 9.83 10.64 12.59
N PRO A 98 10.82 10.03 11.94
CA PRO A 98 10.65 8.69 11.38
C PRO A 98 10.24 7.67 12.44
N PHE A 99 9.37 6.75 12.08
CA PHE A 99 8.99 5.63 12.94
C PHE A 99 9.22 4.30 12.23
N GLU A 100 9.56 3.26 12.97
CA GLU A 100 9.78 1.94 12.42
C GLU A 100 8.47 1.22 12.09
N MET A 101 8.41 0.65 10.89
CA MET A 101 7.26 -0.11 10.42
C MET A 101 7.70 -1.36 9.67
N LYS A 102 6.94 -2.44 9.80
CA LYS A 102 7.09 -3.60 8.92
C LYS A 102 6.48 -3.28 7.57
N VAL A 103 7.32 -3.29 6.54
CA VAL A 103 6.93 -3.04 5.16
C VAL A 103 7.27 -4.25 4.28
N GLN A 104 6.58 -4.39 3.14
CA GLN A 104 6.94 -5.41 2.16
C GLN A 104 8.33 -5.12 1.60
N GLY A 105 9.16 -6.16 1.45
CA GLY A 105 10.49 -6.03 0.86
C GLY A 105 10.43 -5.52 -0.59
N LEU A 106 11.48 -4.83 -1.03
CA LEU A 106 11.56 -4.31 -2.40
C LEU A 106 11.57 -5.43 -3.43
N ASP A 107 12.20 -6.54 -3.11
CA ASP A 107 12.23 -7.77 -3.91
C ASP A 107 10.83 -8.31 -4.16
N ARG A 108 10.05 -8.49 -3.10
CA ARG A 108 8.66 -8.91 -3.21
C ARG A 108 7.81 -7.88 -3.94
N THR A 109 8.02 -6.60 -3.70
CA THR A 109 7.30 -5.52 -4.38
C THR A 109 7.57 -5.56 -5.88
N LEU A 110 8.82 -5.75 -6.30
CA LEU A 110 9.18 -5.89 -7.71
C LEU A 110 8.45 -7.09 -8.36
N VAL A 111 8.49 -8.25 -7.72
CA VAL A 111 7.79 -9.46 -8.21
C VAL A 111 6.30 -9.22 -8.38
N ASP A 112 5.64 -8.64 -7.38
CA ASP A 112 4.20 -8.36 -7.44
C ASP A 112 3.85 -7.37 -8.57
N LYS A 113 4.70 -6.35 -8.82
CA LYS A 113 4.48 -5.38 -9.91
C LYS A 113 4.66 -6.03 -11.29
N VAL A 114 5.64 -6.92 -11.45
CA VAL A 114 5.83 -7.66 -12.71
C VAL A 114 4.63 -8.55 -12.99
N PHE A 115 4.20 -9.37 -12.03
CA PHE A 115 2.99 -10.20 -12.22
C PHE A 115 1.75 -9.37 -12.49
N ALA A 116 1.56 -8.24 -11.80
CA ALA A 116 0.42 -7.36 -12.03
C ALA A 116 0.36 -6.84 -13.47
N ILE A 117 1.50 -6.39 -14.03
CA ILE A 117 1.56 -5.92 -15.43
C ILE A 117 1.25 -7.05 -16.40
N CYS A 118 1.82 -8.25 -16.18
CA CYS A 118 1.55 -9.41 -17.02
C CYS A 118 0.06 -9.79 -16.97
N ASP A 119 -0.53 -9.84 -15.77
CA ASP A 119 -1.95 -10.14 -15.60
C ASP A 119 -2.85 -9.12 -16.31
N TYR A 120 -2.55 -7.82 -16.17
CA TYR A 120 -3.32 -6.77 -16.86
C TYR A 120 -3.19 -6.86 -18.38
N TYR A 121 -2.00 -7.16 -18.89
CA TYR A 121 -1.79 -7.35 -20.31
C TYR A 121 -2.61 -8.55 -20.84
N MET A 122 -2.52 -9.70 -20.16
CA MET A 122 -3.24 -10.91 -20.56
C MET A 122 -4.76 -10.78 -20.45
N GLN A 123 -5.24 -9.86 -19.60
CA GLN A 123 -6.69 -9.57 -19.43
C GLN A 123 -7.17 -8.38 -20.29
N ASP A 124 -6.34 -7.87 -21.20
CA ASP A 124 -6.63 -6.66 -22.01
C ASP A 124 -7.00 -5.42 -21.17
N ARG A 125 -6.36 -5.28 -20.01
CA ARG A 125 -6.59 -4.22 -19.03
C ARG A 125 -5.41 -3.26 -18.91
N VAL A 126 -4.73 -2.94 -20.00
CA VAL A 126 -3.49 -2.16 -20.02
C VAL A 126 -3.66 -0.67 -19.69
N LYS A 127 -4.87 -0.13 -19.82
CA LYS A 127 -5.14 1.28 -19.52
C LYS A 127 -5.05 1.55 -18.02
N LYS A 128 -4.44 2.69 -17.64
CA LYS A 128 -4.31 3.18 -16.25
C LYS A 128 -3.29 2.43 -15.37
N HIS A 129 -2.42 1.57 -15.95
CA HIS A 129 -1.44 0.80 -15.18
C HIS A 129 0.02 1.22 -15.40
N SER A 130 0.26 2.33 -16.11
CA SER A 130 1.61 2.88 -16.38
C SER A 130 2.45 3.12 -15.12
N ARG A 131 1.81 3.42 -13.97
CA ARG A 131 2.49 3.57 -12.68
C ARG A 131 3.28 2.31 -12.28
N HIS A 132 2.79 1.10 -12.61
CA HIS A 132 3.51 -0.12 -12.29
C HIS A 132 4.78 -0.29 -13.12
N ILE A 133 4.79 0.22 -14.36
CA ILE A 133 6.01 0.25 -15.19
C ILE A 133 7.03 1.20 -14.57
N TYR A 134 6.60 2.36 -14.09
CA TYR A 134 7.46 3.30 -13.38
C TYR A 134 8.04 2.66 -12.11
N ASP A 135 7.19 1.97 -11.32
CA ASP A 135 7.65 1.26 -10.12
C ASP A 135 8.70 0.21 -10.45
N ILE A 136 8.48 -0.61 -11.50
CA ILE A 136 9.45 -1.61 -11.97
C ILE A 136 10.76 -0.94 -12.38
N TYR A 137 10.70 0.14 -13.17
CA TYR A 137 11.88 0.92 -13.57
C TYR A 137 12.69 1.40 -12.36
N LYS A 138 12.03 1.86 -11.30
CA LYS A 138 12.70 2.31 -10.08
C LYS A 138 13.27 1.18 -9.24
N LEU A 139 12.67 0.00 -9.27
CA LEU A 139 13.02 -1.12 -8.40
C LEU A 139 14.05 -2.06 -9.01
N ILE A 140 14.11 -2.18 -10.34
CA ILE A 140 14.89 -3.21 -11.02
C ILE A 140 16.38 -3.15 -10.71
N ASP A 141 16.93 -1.96 -10.59
CA ASP A 141 18.35 -1.74 -10.29
C ASP A 141 18.64 -1.85 -8.76
N LEU A 142 17.59 -1.77 -7.92
CA LEU A 142 17.72 -1.86 -6.47
C LEU A 142 17.61 -3.30 -5.96
N VAL A 143 17.05 -4.21 -6.77
CA VAL A 143 16.81 -5.59 -6.36
C VAL A 143 17.81 -6.51 -7.04
N PRO A 144 18.78 -7.07 -6.30
CA PRO A 144 19.77 -8.00 -6.88
C PRO A 144 19.09 -9.28 -7.40
N GLN A 145 19.48 -9.69 -8.61
CA GLN A 145 18.97 -10.90 -9.29
C GLN A 145 19.67 -12.16 -8.77
N THR A 146 19.51 -12.46 -7.48
CA THR A 146 20.16 -13.58 -6.80
C THR A 146 19.38 -14.90 -6.95
N LYS A 147 19.96 -15.99 -6.41
CA LYS A 147 19.25 -17.27 -6.34
C LYS A 147 18.03 -17.19 -5.42
N GLU A 148 18.13 -16.43 -4.34
CA GLU A 148 17.05 -16.17 -3.38
C GLU A 148 15.92 -15.39 -4.03
N PHE A 149 16.23 -14.38 -4.85
CA PHE A 149 15.23 -13.66 -5.64
C PHE A 149 14.51 -14.60 -6.62
N LYS A 150 15.23 -15.46 -7.31
CA LYS A 150 14.63 -16.46 -8.20
C LYS A 150 13.69 -17.41 -7.43
N ALA A 151 14.11 -17.88 -6.25
CA ALA A 151 13.27 -18.72 -5.40
C ALA A 151 11.98 -17.98 -4.97
N LEU A 152 12.08 -16.70 -4.62
CA LEU A 152 10.93 -15.85 -4.31
C LEU A 152 9.96 -15.71 -5.50
N VAL A 153 10.47 -15.52 -6.71
CA VAL A 153 9.63 -15.46 -7.92
C VAL A 153 8.83 -16.75 -8.11
N GLU A 154 9.48 -17.90 -7.96
CA GLU A 154 8.81 -19.21 -8.09
C GLU A 154 7.79 -19.44 -6.96
N GLU A 155 8.09 -19.06 -5.73
CA GLU A 155 7.14 -19.14 -4.61
C GLU A 155 5.90 -18.29 -4.88
N VAL A 156 6.08 -17.03 -5.27
CA VAL A 156 4.98 -16.12 -5.60
C VAL A 156 4.15 -16.65 -6.77
N ARG A 157 4.81 -17.14 -7.83
CA ARG A 157 4.15 -17.76 -8.96
C ARG A 157 3.25 -18.92 -8.53
N ASN A 158 3.78 -19.83 -7.72
CA ASN A 158 3.03 -21.01 -7.26
C ASN A 158 1.79 -20.62 -6.45
N VAL A 159 1.90 -19.62 -5.57
CA VAL A 159 0.75 -19.11 -4.80
C VAL A 159 -0.28 -18.45 -5.71
N ARG A 160 0.16 -17.63 -6.66
CA ARG A 160 -0.74 -16.93 -7.60
C ARG A 160 -1.43 -17.91 -8.57
N ALA A 161 -0.77 -18.99 -8.97
CA ALA A 161 -1.34 -20.02 -9.82
C ALA A 161 -2.53 -20.75 -9.18
N MET A 162 -2.67 -20.71 -7.86
CA MET A 162 -3.84 -21.26 -7.16
C MET A 162 -5.11 -20.42 -7.34
N THR A 163 -5.02 -19.26 -7.98
CA THR A 163 -6.15 -18.35 -8.19
C THR A 163 -6.41 -18.15 -9.68
N ASN A 164 -7.68 -18.12 -10.08
CA ASN A 164 -8.07 -17.90 -11.48
C ASN A 164 -7.93 -16.43 -11.94
N ILE A 165 -7.55 -15.52 -11.04
CA ILE A 165 -7.42 -14.10 -11.34
C ILE A 165 -6.00 -13.67 -11.74
N CYS A 166 -5.06 -14.60 -11.72
CA CYS A 166 -3.64 -14.37 -12.02
C CYS A 166 -3.18 -15.24 -13.21
N PRO A 167 -3.62 -14.94 -14.45
CA PRO A 167 -3.30 -15.76 -15.62
C PRO A 167 -1.82 -15.86 -15.94
N SER A 168 -1.02 -14.84 -15.58
CA SER A 168 0.44 -14.84 -15.81
C SER A 168 1.22 -15.84 -14.95
N ALA A 169 0.60 -16.42 -13.95
CA ALA A 169 1.22 -17.41 -13.06
C ALA A 169 0.92 -18.86 -13.47
N GLN A 170 -0.02 -19.06 -14.38
CA GLN A 170 -0.47 -20.39 -14.89
C GLN A 170 0.37 -20.89 -16.08
#